data_4e27302075e86620ae625db73de47ff0
#
_entry.id   4e27302075e86620ae625db73de47ff0
#
_cell.length_a   1.000
_cell.length_b   1.000
_cell.length_c   1.000
_cell.angle_alpha   90.00
_cell.angle_beta   90.00
_cell.angle_gamma   90.00
#
_symmetry.space_group_name_H-M   'P 1'
#
loop_
_entity.id
_entity.type
_entity.pdbx_description
1 polymer ?
#
loop_
_entity_poly.entity_id
_entity_poly.type
_entity_poly.pdbx_seq_one_letter_code
_entity_poly.pdbx_strand_id
1 'polypeptide(L)'
;MYDERWRRRDFVPPELLTDPAWDILLWVFIETEHGRRVTSTEASAAAGVTGDIGLRWISALRKAGLVMPWSAEDDGDTHVRLSDKGYRAMEHYLQSSG
;
A
#
# COMPACT_ATOMS: atom_id res chain seq x y z
N MET A 1 -5.13 -3.23 -19.19
CA MET A 1 -6.11 -2.64 -18.25
C MET A 1 -6.99 -3.68 -17.61
N TYR A 2 -7.77 -4.34 -18.41
CA TYR A 2 -8.67 -5.38 -17.96
C TYR A 2 -7.93 -6.54 -17.28
N ASP A 3 -6.89 -7.01 -17.93
CA ASP A 3 -6.08 -8.11 -17.40
C ASP A 3 -5.35 -7.73 -16.12
N GLU A 4 -4.92 -6.49 -16.02
CA GLU A 4 -4.24 -5.98 -14.84
C GLU A 4 -5.16 -6.02 -13.62
N ARG A 5 -6.43 -5.67 -13.79
CA ARG A 5 -7.41 -5.71 -12.71
C ARG A 5 -7.64 -7.14 -12.23
N TRP A 6 -7.69 -8.10 -13.13
CA TRP A 6 -7.83 -9.51 -12.76
C TRP A 6 -6.63 -10.03 -12.00
N ARG A 7 -5.42 -9.63 -12.39
CA ARG A 7 -4.20 -10.05 -11.71
C ARG A 7 -4.14 -9.56 -10.28
N ARG A 8 -4.65 -8.36 -10.03
CA ARG A 8 -4.68 -7.82 -8.67
C ARG A 8 -5.49 -8.71 -7.73
N ARG A 9 -6.53 -9.35 -8.23
CA ARG A 9 -7.37 -10.23 -7.43
C ARG A 9 -6.62 -11.44 -6.90
N ASP A 10 -5.57 -11.86 -7.57
CA ASP A 10 -4.78 -13.01 -7.15
C ASP A 10 -3.92 -12.70 -5.92
N PHE A 11 -3.58 -11.44 -5.70
CA PHE A 11 -2.63 -11.03 -4.69
C PHE A 11 -3.22 -10.10 -3.63
N VAL A 12 -4.28 -9.40 -3.96
CA VAL A 12 -4.87 -8.38 -3.10
C VAL A 12 -6.37 -8.63 -3.01
N PRO A 13 -6.94 -8.63 -1.79
CA PRO A 13 -8.40 -8.79 -1.65
C PRO A 13 -9.15 -7.76 -2.49
N PRO A 14 -10.28 -8.15 -3.11
CA PRO A 14 -11.02 -7.25 -4.00
C PRO A 14 -11.40 -5.90 -3.37
N GLU A 15 -11.70 -5.89 -2.09
CA GLU A 15 -12.08 -4.65 -1.41
C GLU A 15 -10.92 -3.66 -1.29
N LEU A 16 -9.68 -4.11 -1.50
CA LEU A 16 -8.49 -3.27 -1.47
C LEU A 16 -8.00 -2.88 -2.84
N LEU A 17 -8.77 -3.18 -3.88
CA LEU A 17 -8.46 -2.77 -5.26
C LEU A 17 -9.09 -1.41 -5.61
N THR A 18 -9.62 -0.71 -4.63
CA THR A 18 -10.16 0.63 -4.81
C THR A 18 -9.02 1.64 -4.89
N ASP A 19 -9.30 2.79 -5.50
CA ASP A 19 -8.29 3.79 -5.77
C ASP A 19 -7.48 4.22 -4.55
N PRO A 20 -8.09 4.55 -3.39
CA PRO A 20 -7.28 5.01 -2.26
C PRO A 20 -6.30 3.93 -1.78
N ALA A 21 -6.73 2.69 -1.66
CA ALA A 21 -5.86 1.62 -1.20
C ALA A 21 -4.73 1.35 -2.18
N TRP A 22 -5.05 1.30 -3.47
CA TRP A 22 -4.05 1.08 -4.51
C TRP A 22 -3.05 2.22 -4.56
N ASP A 23 -3.51 3.46 -4.48
CA ASP A 23 -2.63 4.63 -4.49
C ASP A 23 -1.70 4.65 -3.29
N ILE A 24 -2.19 4.25 -2.12
CA ILE A 24 -1.35 4.14 -0.92
C ILE A 24 -0.26 3.10 -1.14
N LEU A 25 -0.62 1.92 -1.63
CA LEU A 25 0.36 0.87 -1.90
C LEU A 25 1.42 1.33 -2.91
N LEU A 26 0.98 1.97 -3.97
CA LEU A 26 1.88 2.45 -5.01
C LEU A 26 2.84 3.51 -4.47
N TRP A 27 2.34 4.45 -3.69
CA TRP A 27 3.17 5.49 -3.09
C TRP A 27 4.21 4.89 -2.15
N VAL A 28 3.78 3.98 -1.28
CA VAL A 28 4.70 3.33 -0.35
C VAL A 28 5.77 2.54 -1.11
N PHE A 29 5.38 1.87 -2.19
CA PHE A 29 6.32 1.13 -3.02
C PHE A 29 7.38 2.07 -3.63
N ILE A 30 6.92 3.17 -4.25
CA ILE A 30 7.83 4.12 -4.89
C ILE A 30 8.81 4.72 -3.89
N GLU A 31 8.32 5.12 -2.73
CA GLU A 31 9.17 5.72 -1.72
C GLU A 31 10.14 4.71 -1.12
N THR A 32 9.71 3.46 -0.99
CA THR A 32 10.60 2.38 -0.54
C THR A 32 11.74 2.17 -1.53
N GLU A 33 11.44 2.21 -2.82
CA GLU A 33 12.47 2.07 -3.86
C GLU A 33 13.49 3.23 -3.81
N HIS A 34 13.07 4.38 -3.33
CA HIS A 34 13.96 5.54 -3.17
C HIS A 34 14.63 5.59 -1.79
N GLY A 35 14.43 4.57 -0.96
CA GLY A 35 15.03 4.51 0.35
C GLY A 35 14.43 5.47 1.36
N ARG A 36 13.21 5.90 1.16
CA ARG A 36 12.54 6.87 2.03
C ARG A 36 11.48 6.19 2.89
N ARG A 37 11.35 6.69 4.12
CA ARG A 37 10.27 6.27 5.00
C ARG A 37 9.03 7.09 4.69
N VAL A 38 7.89 6.43 4.69
CA VAL A 38 6.61 7.07 4.39
C VAL A 38 5.80 7.19 5.66
N THR A 39 5.32 8.39 5.97
CA THR A 39 4.38 8.56 7.06
C THR A 39 2.97 8.24 6.58
N SER A 40 2.10 7.89 7.52
CA SER A 40 0.68 7.65 7.21
C SER A 40 0.04 8.89 6.59
N THR A 41 0.42 10.07 7.07
CA THR A 41 -0.09 11.33 6.54
C THR A 41 0.32 11.53 5.08
N GLU A 42 1.59 11.26 4.77
CA GLU A 42 2.08 11.38 3.39
C GLU A 42 1.36 10.41 2.46
N ALA A 43 1.18 9.17 2.89
CA ALA A 43 0.49 8.17 2.08
C ALA A 43 -0.96 8.57 1.85
N SER A 44 -1.63 9.08 2.86
CA SER A 44 -3.01 9.55 2.74
C SER A 44 -3.12 10.71 1.75
N ALA A 45 -2.20 11.67 1.85
CA ALA A 45 -2.19 12.82 0.95
C ALA A 45 -1.95 12.38 -0.50
N ALA A 46 -1.06 11.42 -0.70
CA ALA A 46 -0.78 10.90 -2.03
C ALA A 46 -2.00 10.22 -2.66
N ALA A 47 -2.84 9.62 -1.82
CA ALA A 47 -4.09 9.00 -2.28
C ALA A 47 -5.24 10.00 -2.39
N GLY A 48 -5.02 11.27 -2.04
CA GLY A 48 -6.05 12.30 -2.14
C GLY A 48 -7.15 12.20 -1.10
N VAL A 49 -6.85 11.61 0.07
CA VAL A 49 -7.83 11.45 1.13
C VAL A 49 -7.36 12.13 2.41
N THR A 50 -8.29 12.39 3.32
CA THR A 50 -7.95 12.95 4.63
C THR A 50 -7.20 11.91 5.46
N GLY A 51 -6.50 12.39 6.50
CA GLY A 51 -5.74 11.49 7.38
C GLY A 51 -6.60 10.39 7.98
N ASP A 52 -7.81 10.71 8.42
CA ASP A 52 -8.73 9.74 9.03
C ASP A 52 -9.09 8.63 8.06
N ILE A 53 -9.42 9.00 6.82
CA ILE A 53 -9.77 8.02 5.79
C ILE A 53 -8.54 7.21 5.40
N GLY A 54 -7.39 7.88 5.27
CA GLY A 54 -6.15 7.20 4.95
C GLY A 54 -5.77 6.17 5.99
N LEU A 55 -5.93 6.49 7.28
CA LEU A 55 -5.63 5.54 8.35
C LEU A 55 -6.55 4.32 8.30
N ARG A 56 -7.80 4.49 7.91
CA ARG A 56 -8.71 3.35 7.72
C ARG A 56 -8.22 2.42 6.63
N TRP A 57 -7.77 2.98 5.51
CA TRP A 57 -7.26 2.17 4.41
C TRP A 57 -5.94 1.50 4.77
N ILE A 58 -5.06 2.22 5.47
CA ILE A 58 -3.80 1.66 5.94
C ILE A 58 -4.06 0.50 6.91
N SER A 59 -5.03 0.67 7.81
CA SER A 59 -5.43 -0.40 8.73
C SER A 59 -5.92 -1.63 7.97
N ALA A 60 -6.73 -1.43 6.93
CA ALA A 60 -7.21 -2.53 6.10
C ALA A 60 -6.07 -3.23 5.38
N LEU A 61 -5.10 -2.46 4.87
CA LEU A 61 -3.92 -3.02 4.22
C LEU A 61 -3.04 -3.81 5.20
N ARG A 62 -2.94 -3.35 6.45
CA ARG A 62 -2.22 -4.09 7.49
C ARG A 62 -2.90 -5.42 7.79
N LYS A 63 -4.22 -5.42 7.90
CA LYS A 63 -4.98 -6.65 8.15
C LYS A 63 -4.83 -7.65 7.01
N ALA A 64 -4.69 -7.15 5.79
CA ALA A 64 -4.44 -7.98 4.62
C ALA A 64 -2.99 -8.45 4.54
N GLY A 65 -2.12 -7.96 5.41
CA GLY A 65 -0.72 -8.36 5.43
C GLY A 65 0.14 -7.69 4.36
N LEU A 66 -0.32 -6.58 3.80
CA LEU A 66 0.38 -5.90 2.70
C LEU A 66 1.30 -4.78 3.18
N VAL A 67 0.97 -4.16 4.30
CA VAL A 67 1.83 -3.13 4.90
C VAL A 67 2.05 -3.45 6.37
N MET A 68 3.09 -2.86 6.94
CA MET A 68 3.46 -3.07 8.33
C MET A 68 4.15 -1.82 8.86
N PRO A 69 4.23 -1.63 10.19
CA PRO A 69 4.98 -0.52 10.76
C PRO A 69 6.48 -0.71 10.53
N TRP A 70 7.24 0.39 10.57
CA TRP A 70 8.68 0.34 10.36
C TRP A 70 9.41 -0.42 11.46
N SER A 71 8.91 -0.37 12.69
CA SER A 71 9.50 -1.10 13.80
C SER A 71 8.40 -1.64 14.70
N ALA A 72 8.76 -2.57 15.58
CA ALA A 72 7.81 -3.14 16.53
C ALA A 72 7.30 -2.08 17.53
N GLU A 73 8.04 -1.00 17.69
CA GLU A 73 7.66 0.08 18.61
C GLU A 73 6.70 1.07 17.96
N ASP A 74 6.66 1.13 16.63
CA ASP A 74 5.71 1.95 15.93
C ASP A 74 4.32 1.34 16.02
N ASP A 75 3.32 2.16 16.27
CA ASP A 75 1.94 1.70 16.31
C ASP A 75 1.31 1.58 14.92
N GLY A 76 2.09 1.90 13.89
CA GLY A 76 1.61 1.84 12.51
C GLY A 76 0.93 3.11 12.04
N ASP A 77 0.78 4.07 12.94
CA ASP A 77 0.12 5.33 12.60
C ASP A 77 1.10 6.41 12.15
N THR A 78 2.39 6.21 12.42
CA THR A 78 3.42 7.20 12.09
C THR A 78 4.11 6.89 10.78
N HIS A 79 4.74 5.72 10.69
CA HIS A 79 5.45 5.29 9.48
C HIS A 79 4.99 3.92 9.06
N VAL A 80 4.88 3.73 7.75
CA VAL A 80 4.45 2.46 7.18
C VAL A 80 5.45 2.01 6.11
N ARG A 81 5.53 0.70 5.92
CA ARG A 81 6.31 0.11 4.84
C ARG A 81 5.56 -1.09 4.30
N LEU A 82 5.95 -1.54 3.12
CA LEU A 82 5.38 -2.77 2.57
C LEU A 82 5.93 -3.96 3.34
N SER A 83 5.07 -4.95 3.56
CA SER A 83 5.52 -6.27 3.98
C SER A 83 6.18 -6.98 2.79
N ASP A 84 6.82 -8.12 3.03
CA ASP A 84 7.36 -8.92 1.93
C ASP A 84 6.26 -9.30 0.95
N LYS A 85 5.10 -9.66 1.46
CA LYS A 85 3.94 -9.99 0.63
C LYS A 85 3.52 -8.80 -0.22
N GLY A 86 3.42 -7.62 0.39
CA GLY A 86 3.04 -6.40 -0.33
C GLY A 86 4.07 -6.01 -1.38
N TYR A 87 5.34 -6.10 -1.04
CA TYR A 87 6.41 -5.79 -1.99
C TYR A 87 6.37 -6.71 -3.21
N ARG A 88 6.23 -8.00 -2.98
CA ARG A 88 6.15 -8.98 -4.08
C ARG A 88 4.94 -8.75 -4.95
N ALA A 89 3.80 -8.44 -4.34
CA ALA A 89 2.58 -8.15 -5.09
C ALA A 89 2.76 -6.93 -5.99
N MET A 90 3.36 -5.87 -5.46
CA MET A 90 3.58 -4.65 -6.24
C MET A 90 4.59 -4.89 -7.37
N GLU A 91 5.66 -5.61 -7.10
CA GLU A 91 6.61 -5.97 -8.14
C GLU A 91 5.94 -6.74 -9.26
N HIS A 92 5.11 -7.72 -8.90
CA HIS A 92 4.41 -8.54 -9.87
C HIS A 92 3.51 -7.69 -10.77
N TYR A 93 2.70 -6.82 -10.17
CA TYR A 93 1.79 -5.98 -10.92
C TYR A 93 2.52 -5.01 -11.84
N LEU A 94 3.56 -4.37 -11.33
CA LEU A 94 4.28 -3.37 -12.10
C LEU A 94 5.10 -3.98 -13.23
N GLN A 95 5.68 -5.15 -13.01
CA GLN A 95 6.39 -5.87 -14.06
C GLN A 95 5.44 -6.39 -15.12
N SER A 96 4.26 -6.84 -14.71
CA SER A 96 3.26 -7.35 -15.64
C SER A 96 2.62 -6.26 -16.47
N SER A 97 2.55 -5.04 -15.94
CA SER A 97 1.94 -3.90 -16.63
C SER A 97 2.88 -3.24 -17.62
N GLY A 98 4.16 -3.47 -17.45
CA GLY A 98 5.16 -2.90 -18.34
C GLY A 98 5.32 -3.70 -19.61
#